data_8835a2e3d56e1ca228216654dcf7c5b9
#
_entry.id   8835a2e3d56e1ca228216654dcf7c5b9
#
_cell.length_a   1.000
_cell.length_b   1.000
_cell.length_c   1.000
_cell.angle_alpha   90.00
_cell.angle_beta   90.00
_cell.angle_gamma   90.00
#
_symmetry.space_group_name_H-M   'P 1'
#
loop_
_entity.id
_entity.type
_entity.pdbx_description
1 polymer ?
#
loop_
_entity_poly.entity_id
_entity_poly.type
_entity_poly.pdbx_seq_one_letter_code
_entity_poly.pdbx_strand_id
1 'polypeptide(L)'
;MHRGEPLCNAGPVPPPAGGRIGGHIGAEMRANFHMTIGADPGQVAGVGTAFTEFADAHALPDAIRRSVSVALDELLNNTIAYGFAGRGGGELSVEVELSDDRVCVTLTDDGRAFNPLDRSAPDTALSVGERPIGGLGIHLARRMMDEVVYHRRADRNVVTLTKRLP
;
A
#
# COMPACT_ATOMS: atom_id res chain seq x y z
N MET A 1 13.41 -10.51 -21.68
CA MET A 1 13.00 -10.34 -20.27
C MET A 1 12.31 -8.99 -20.17
N HIS A 2 10.97 -8.97 -20.32
CA HIS A 2 10.17 -7.77 -20.15
C HIS A 2 10.01 -7.55 -18.64
N ARG A 3 10.62 -6.50 -18.11
CA ARG A 3 10.26 -5.97 -16.79
C ARG A 3 8.95 -5.21 -16.99
N GLY A 4 7.84 -5.81 -16.56
CA GLY A 4 6.53 -5.16 -16.61
C GLY A 4 6.56 -3.84 -15.85
N GLU A 5 6.04 -2.78 -16.46
CA GLU A 5 5.75 -1.53 -15.75
C GLU A 5 4.70 -1.82 -14.67
N PRO A 6 4.77 -1.15 -13.50
CA PRO A 6 3.78 -1.34 -12.44
C PRO A 6 2.38 -1.02 -12.96
N LEU A 7 1.41 -1.86 -12.63
CA LEU A 7 0.01 -1.73 -13.05
C LEU A 7 -0.69 -0.46 -12.53
N CYS A 8 -0.11 0.20 -11.53
CA CYS A 8 -0.56 1.47 -10.98
C CYS A 8 0.36 2.60 -11.40
N ASN A 9 -0.21 3.70 -11.84
CA ASN A 9 0.55 4.86 -12.29
C ASN A 9 0.94 5.74 -11.09
N ALA A 10 2.01 5.38 -10.37
CA ALA A 10 2.59 6.20 -9.31
C ALA A 10 3.36 7.40 -9.90
N GLY A 11 2.65 8.30 -10.60
CA GLY A 11 3.17 9.59 -11.03
C GLY A 11 2.91 10.68 -9.96
N PRO A 12 3.67 11.79 -9.96
CA PRO A 12 3.38 12.90 -9.07
C PRO A 12 1.98 13.45 -9.38
N VAL A 13 1.19 13.72 -8.34
CA VAL A 13 -0.11 14.36 -8.43
C VAL A 13 0.06 15.70 -9.16
N PRO A 14 -0.48 15.92 -10.38
CA PRO A 14 -0.55 17.24 -10.98
C PRO A 14 -1.69 18.03 -10.34
N PRO A 15 -1.56 19.36 -10.22
CA PRO A 15 -2.66 20.21 -9.79
C PRO A 15 -3.82 20.16 -10.81
N PRO A 16 -5.07 20.43 -10.39
CA PRO A 16 -6.23 20.31 -11.26
C PRO A 16 -6.23 21.39 -12.34
N ALA A 17 -5.98 21.01 -13.58
CA ALA A 17 -6.26 21.85 -14.75
C ALA A 17 -6.54 20.98 -15.96
N GLY A 18 -7.67 21.23 -16.59
CA GLY A 18 -8.19 20.49 -17.71
C GLY A 18 -7.28 20.48 -18.94
N GLY A 19 -7.30 19.37 -19.67
CA GLY A 19 -6.65 19.22 -20.97
C GLY A 19 -6.65 17.77 -21.40
N ARG A 20 -7.55 17.39 -22.29
CA ARG A 20 -7.54 16.11 -22.99
C ARG A 20 -6.30 15.99 -23.84
N ILE A 21 -5.52 14.92 -23.67
CA ILE A 21 -4.73 14.35 -24.76
C ILE A 21 -4.78 12.82 -24.64
N GLY A 22 -5.01 12.18 -25.78
CA GLY A 22 -5.44 10.81 -25.91
C GLY A 22 -4.37 9.75 -25.78
N GLY A 23 -4.85 8.53 -25.55
CA GLY A 23 -4.19 7.30 -25.98
C GLY A 23 -3.43 6.51 -24.95
N HIS A 24 -4.13 5.98 -23.94
CA HIS A 24 -3.89 4.63 -23.41
C HIS A 24 -5.21 4.14 -22.85
N ILE A 25 -5.64 2.94 -23.24
CA ILE A 25 -6.83 2.29 -22.69
C ILE A 25 -6.44 1.79 -21.29
N GLY A 26 -6.27 2.74 -20.35
CA GLY A 26 -6.16 2.47 -18.92
C GLY A 26 -7.57 2.47 -18.36
N ALA A 27 -7.86 1.55 -17.46
CA ALA A 27 -9.12 1.53 -16.72
C ALA A 27 -9.38 2.93 -16.13
N GLU A 28 -10.59 3.45 -16.36
CA GLU A 28 -10.94 4.81 -15.94
C GLU A 28 -11.02 4.85 -14.40
N MET A 29 -10.37 5.83 -13.77
CA MET A 29 -10.41 6.00 -12.33
C MET A 29 -11.83 6.44 -11.93
N ARG A 30 -12.50 5.66 -11.08
CA ARG A 30 -13.87 5.90 -10.62
C ARG A 30 -13.93 6.71 -9.34
N ALA A 31 -12.97 6.47 -8.44
CA ALA A 31 -12.90 7.14 -7.14
C ALA A 31 -11.49 7.04 -6.57
N ASN A 32 -11.16 7.96 -5.70
CA ASN A 32 -9.93 7.91 -4.91
C ASN A 32 -10.14 8.53 -3.53
N PHE A 33 -9.27 8.20 -2.59
CA PHE A 33 -9.04 9.01 -1.41
C PHE A 33 -7.54 9.08 -1.08
N HIS A 34 -7.18 10.11 -0.33
CA HIS A 34 -5.83 10.32 0.18
C HIS A 34 -5.88 10.67 1.67
N MET A 35 -4.97 10.11 2.44
CA MET A 35 -4.81 10.39 3.85
C MET A 35 -3.32 10.44 4.21
N THR A 36 -2.95 11.41 5.04
CA THR A 36 -1.60 11.52 5.60
C THR A 36 -1.66 11.33 7.10
N ILE A 37 -0.76 10.51 7.64
CA ILE A 37 -0.60 10.25 9.06
C ILE A 37 0.85 10.47 9.49
N GLY A 38 1.06 10.71 10.79
CA GLY A 38 2.38 10.65 11.38
C GLY A 38 2.88 9.21 11.52
N ALA A 39 4.18 9.05 11.76
CA ALA A 39 4.79 7.75 12.05
C ALA A 39 4.44 7.29 13.49
N ASP A 40 3.16 7.15 13.76
CA ASP A 40 2.56 6.77 15.04
C ASP A 40 1.63 5.57 14.86
N PRO A 41 1.90 4.41 15.52
CA PRO A 41 1.04 3.23 15.43
C PRO A 41 -0.42 3.51 15.81
N GLY A 42 -0.68 4.47 16.71
CA GLY A 42 -2.03 4.85 17.11
C GLY A 42 -2.89 5.44 15.99
N GLN A 43 -2.27 5.91 14.89
CA GLN A 43 -2.98 6.49 13.75
C GLN A 43 -3.35 5.46 12.68
N VAL A 44 -2.79 4.25 12.72
CA VAL A 44 -3.03 3.20 11.71
C VAL A 44 -4.51 2.80 11.67
N ALA A 45 -5.17 2.69 12.82
CA ALA A 45 -6.59 2.36 12.89
C ALA A 45 -7.48 3.36 12.14
N GLY A 46 -7.10 4.65 12.13
CA GLY A 46 -7.80 5.69 11.38
C GLY A 46 -7.77 5.47 9.87
N VAL A 47 -6.63 5.00 9.34
CA VAL A 47 -6.51 4.63 7.92
C VAL A 47 -7.41 3.44 7.58
N GLY A 48 -7.44 2.42 8.46
CA GLY A 48 -8.32 1.26 8.30
C GLY A 48 -9.80 1.64 8.28
N THR A 49 -10.21 2.58 9.15
CA THR A 49 -11.58 3.11 9.17
C THR A 49 -11.90 3.84 7.87
N ALA A 50 -11.03 4.78 7.43
CA ALA A 50 -11.23 5.53 6.20
C ALA A 50 -11.31 4.62 4.96
N PHE A 51 -10.45 3.58 4.90
CA PHE A 51 -10.54 2.60 3.83
C PHE A 51 -11.84 1.80 3.87
N THR A 52 -12.32 1.42 5.06
CA THR A 52 -13.59 0.69 5.20
C THR A 52 -14.77 1.53 4.71
N GLU A 53 -14.84 2.80 5.11
CA GLU A 53 -15.85 3.74 4.65
C GLU A 53 -15.81 3.93 3.12
N PHE A 54 -14.62 4.08 2.56
CA PHE A 54 -14.43 4.15 1.11
C PHE A 54 -14.92 2.88 0.41
N ALA A 55 -14.55 1.71 0.91
CA ALA A 55 -14.93 0.41 0.36
C ALA A 55 -16.45 0.20 0.39
N ASP A 56 -17.11 0.59 1.48
CA ASP A 56 -18.56 0.50 1.65
C ASP A 56 -19.29 1.49 0.70
N ALA A 57 -18.80 2.74 0.61
CA ALA A 57 -19.36 3.76 -0.29
C ALA A 57 -19.32 3.35 -1.77
N HIS A 58 -18.33 2.54 -2.15
CA HIS A 58 -18.15 2.08 -3.53
C HIS A 58 -18.53 0.62 -3.74
N ALA A 59 -19.18 -0.02 -2.77
CA ALA A 59 -19.66 -1.40 -2.83
C ALA A 59 -18.57 -2.41 -3.23
N LEU A 60 -17.36 -2.25 -2.68
CA LEU A 60 -16.27 -3.20 -2.93
C LEU A 60 -16.63 -4.58 -2.37
N PRO A 61 -16.36 -5.66 -3.13
CA PRO A 61 -16.60 -7.01 -2.63
C PRO A 61 -15.86 -7.29 -1.32
N ASP A 62 -16.48 -7.99 -0.40
CA ASP A 62 -15.92 -8.31 0.93
C ASP A 62 -14.54 -8.95 0.88
N ALA A 63 -14.30 -9.81 -0.12
CA ALA A 63 -12.99 -10.46 -0.29
C ALA A 63 -11.90 -9.44 -0.63
N ILE A 64 -12.21 -8.46 -1.48
CA ILE A 64 -11.30 -7.38 -1.88
C ILE A 64 -11.03 -6.48 -0.67
N ARG A 65 -12.10 -6.04 0.00
CA ARG A 65 -12.01 -5.21 1.21
C ARG A 65 -11.11 -5.86 2.26
N ARG A 66 -11.33 -7.13 2.61
CA ARG A 66 -10.50 -7.84 3.57
C ARG A 66 -9.03 -7.93 3.14
N SER A 67 -8.78 -8.25 1.87
CA SER A 67 -7.42 -8.37 1.35
C SER A 67 -6.65 -7.05 1.46
N VAL A 68 -7.26 -5.96 1.05
CA VAL A 68 -6.65 -4.62 1.09
C VAL A 68 -6.49 -4.15 2.54
N SER A 69 -7.50 -4.32 3.41
CA SER A 69 -7.42 -3.93 4.82
C SER A 69 -6.26 -4.61 5.54
N VAL A 70 -6.10 -5.93 5.38
CA VAL A 70 -5.00 -6.68 6.01
C VAL A 70 -3.65 -6.22 5.46
N ALA A 71 -3.53 -6.04 4.14
CA ALA A 71 -2.29 -5.60 3.53
C ALA A 71 -1.89 -4.19 3.97
N LEU A 72 -2.86 -3.27 4.09
CA LEU A 72 -2.65 -1.91 4.61
C LEU A 72 -2.16 -1.93 6.05
N ASP A 73 -2.85 -2.64 6.94
CA ASP A 73 -2.51 -2.72 8.36
C ASP A 73 -1.08 -3.24 8.55
N GLU A 74 -0.73 -4.33 7.88
CA GLU A 74 0.59 -4.94 7.97
C GLU A 74 1.70 -4.04 7.43
N LEU A 75 1.49 -3.39 6.28
CA LEU A 75 2.50 -2.53 5.69
C LEU A 75 2.70 -1.25 6.48
N LEU A 76 1.62 -0.62 6.97
CA LEU A 76 1.71 0.58 7.79
C LEU A 76 2.47 0.30 9.08
N ASN A 77 2.09 -0.76 9.82
CA ASN A 77 2.77 -1.14 11.05
C ASN A 77 4.25 -1.47 10.81
N ASN A 78 4.58 -2.19 9.73
CA ASN A 78 5.97 -2.50 9.38
C ASN A 78 6.76 -1.23 9.02
N THR A 79 6.18 -0.33 8.22
CA THR A 79 6.83 0.93 7.85
C THR A 79 7.11 1.78 9.08
N ILE A 80 6.15 1.93 9.99
CA ILE A 80 6.34 2.69 11.23
C ILE A 80 7.42 2.04 12.10
N ALA A 81 7.35 0.73 12.31
CA ALA A 81 8.26 0.02 13.20
C ALA A 81 9.71 0.01 12.68
N TYR A 82 9.91 -0.09 11.38
CA TYR A 82 11.25 -0.27 10.80
C TYR A 82 11.74 0.91 9.96
N GLY A 83 10.87 1.57 9.21
CA GLY A 83 11.21 2.74 8.42
C GLY A 83 11.55 3.94 9.28
N PHE A 84 10.90 4.08 10.41
CA PHE A 84 11.09 5.19 11.35
C PHE A 84 11.82 4.80 12.64
N ALA A 85 12.37 3.58 12.74
CA ALA A 85 13.12 3.15 13.91
C ALA A 85 14.25 4.12 14.26
N GLY A 86 14.23 4.65 15.51
CA GLY A 86 15.23 5.61 16.00
C GLY A 86 15.07 7.04 15.47
N ARG A 87 13.97 7.37 14.76
CA ARG A 87 13.63 8.73 14.34
C ARG A 87 12.55 9.31 15.25
N GLY A 88 12.61 10.61 15.49
CA GLY A 88 11.65 11.33 16.33
C GLY A 88 10.30 11.66 15.67
N GLY A 89 9.99 10.99 14.54
CA GLY A 89 8.76 11.20 13.78
C GLY A 89 8.99 11.09 12.29
N GLY A 90 7.95 11.29 11.51
CA GLY A 90 7.93 11.24 10.04
C GLY A 90 6.50 11.23 9.52
N GLU A 91 6.36 11.19 8.22
CA GLU A 91 5.09 11.25 7.51
C GLU A 91 4.89 10.03 6.63
N LEU A 92 3.69 9.47 6.71
CA LEU A 92 3.18 8.47 5.77
C LEU A 92 1.95 9.01 5.05
N SER A 93 1.93 8.90 3.74
CA SER A 93 0.73 9.12 2.94
C SER A 93 0.20 7.80 2.39
N VAL A 94 -1.12 7.67 2.40
CA VAL A 94 -1.88 6.56 1.82
C VAL A 94 -2.78 7.13 0.75
N GLU A 95 -2.65 6.63 -0.47
CA GLU A 95 -3.53 6.95 -1.58
C GLU A 95 -4.21 5.67 -2.04
N VAL A 96 -5.52 5.71 -2.21
CA VAL A 96 -6.31 4.59 -2.75
C VAL A 96 -7.01 5.06 -4.01
N GLU A 97 -6.84 4.32 -5.08
CA GLU A 97 -7.48 4.55 -6.37
C GLU A 97 -8.34 3.34 -6.74
N LEU A 98 -9.59 3.58 -7.06
CA LEU A 98 -10.52 2.59 -7.57
C LEU A 98 -10.76 2.82 -9.06
N SER A 99 -10.51 1.79 -9.86
CA SER A 99 -10.86 1.72 -11.28
C SER A 99 -11.89 0.63 -11.53
N ASP A 100 -12.34 0.48 -12.78
CA ASP A 100 -13.33 -0.54 -13.13
C ASP A 100 -12.86 -1.98 -12.89
N ASP A 101 -11.55 -2.22 -12.96
CA ASP A 101 -10.94 -3.55 -12.91
C ASP A 101 -10.04 -3.78 -11.68
N ARG A 102 -9.76 -2.76 -10.88
CA ARG A 102 -8.81 -2.89 -9.75
C ARG A 102 -8.94 -1.83 -8.67
N VAL A 103 -8.40 -2.16 -7.51
CA VAL A 103 -8.03 -1.21 -6.45
C VAL A 103 -6.51 -1.13 -6.40
N CYS A 104 -5.97 0.09 -6.49
CA CYS A 104 -4.56 0.39 -6.26
C CYS A 104 -4.41 1.15 -4.94
N VAL A 105 -3.41 0.76 -4.14
CA VAL A 105 -3.05 1.47 -2.93
C VAL A 105 -1.58 1.86 -3.02
N THR A 106 -1.28 3.13 -2.85
CA THR A 106 0.10 3.64 -2.80
C THR A 106 0.40 4.17 -1.40
N LEU A 107 1.42 3.60 -0.77
CA LEU A 107 1.99 4.07 0.49
C LEU A 107 3.27 4.81 0.18
N THR A 108 3.41 6.04 0.67
CA THR A 108 4.64 6.83 0.52
C THR A 108 5.09 7.32 1.89
N ASP A 109 6.36 7.11 2.24
CA ASP A 109 6.93 7.58 3.50
C ASP A 109 8.31 8.24 3.31
N ASP A 110 8.67 9.11 4.23
CA ASP A 110 9.96 9.80 4.29
C ASP A 110 10.97 9.12 5.25
N GLY A 111 10.71 7.88 5.61
CA GLY A 111 11.56 7.07 6.47
C GLY A 111 12.92 6.74 5.84
N ARG A 112 13.77 6.04 6.59
CA ARG A 112 14.99 5.48 6.02
C ARG A 112 14.64 4.52 4.88
N ALA A 113 15.62 4.27 3.98
CA ALA A 113 15.45 3.26 2.94
C ALA A 113 15.13 1.90 3.58
N PHE A 114 13.93 1.44 3.36
CA PHE A 114 13.43 0.18 3.90
C PHE A 114 12.49 -0.45 2.87
N ASN A 115 12.94 -1.56 2.27
CA ASN A 115 12.09 -2.37 1.39
C ASN A 115 11.40 -3.46 2.22
N PRO A 116 10.10 -3.36 2.48
CA PRO A 116 9.40 -4.40 3.23
C PRO A 116 9.42 -5.75 2.53
N LEU A 117 9.61 -5.80 1.21
CA LEU A 117 9.58 -7.01 0.41
C LEU A 117 10.87 -7.83 0.49
N ASP A 118 11.99 -7.25 0.97
CA ASP A 118 13.26 -7.95 1.13
C ASP A 118 13.27 -8.88 2.36
N ARG A 119 12.24 -8.80 3.19
CA ARG A 119 12.12 -9.73 4.33
C ARG A 119 11.75 -11.11 3.82
N SER A 120 12.63 -12.07 4.10
CA SER A 120 12.35 -13.49 3.86
C SER A 120 11.08 -13.93 4.61
N ALA A 121 10.32 -14.83 4.00
CA ALA A 121 9.21 -15.49 4.69
C ALA A 121 9.72 -16.07 6.03
N PRO A 122 8.95 -15.93 7.13
CA PRO A 122 9.33 -16.53 8.39
C PRO A 122 9.49 -18.04 8.18
N ASP A 123 10.55 -18.59 8.76
CA ASP A 123 10.72 -20.04 8.80
C ASP A 123 9.57 -20.65 9.61
N THR A 124 8.63 -21.28 8.92
CA THR A 124 7.46 -21.92 9.53
C THR A 124 7.83 -23.15 10.36
N ALA A 125 9.07 -23.65 10.27
CA ALA A 125 9.58 -24.75 11.08
C ALA A 125 9.97 -24.33 12.51
N LEU A 126 10.15 -23.01 12.76
CA LEU A 126 10.45 -22.51 14.10
C LEU A 126 9.19 -22.46 14.97
N SER A 127 9.37 -22.76 16.26
CA SER A 127 8.29 -22.62 17.26
C SER A 127 7.81 -21.17 17.38
N VAL A 128 6.57 -20.98 17.86
CA VAL A 128 5.94 -19.65 17.97
C VAL A 128 6.78 -18.64 18.77
N GLY A 129 7.56 -19.12 19.75
CA GLY A 129 8.44 -18.26 20.58
C GLY A 129 9.77 -17.89 19.93
N GLU A 130 10.18 -18.58 18.85
CA GLU A 130 11.45 -18.37 18.16
C GLU A 130 11.28 -17.62 16.83
N ARG A 131 10.04 -17.34 16.42
CA ARG A 131 9.76 -16.60 15.19
C ARG A 131 10.08 -15.13 15.39
N PRO A 132 10.88 -14.50 14.50
CA PRO A 132 11.08 -13.06 14.55
C PRO A 132 9.73 -12.35 14.42
N ILE A 133 9.43 -11.47 15.35
CA ILE A 133 8.23 -10.62 15.31
C ILE A 133 8.32 -9.78 14.02
N GLY A 134 7.36 -9.93 13.08
CA GLY A 134 7.20 -9.00 11.96
C GLY A 134 7.51 -9.53 10.54
N GLY A 135 7.62 -10.82 10.30
CA GLY A 135 7.79 -11.36 8.93
C GLY A 135 6.51 -11.94 8.30
N LEU A 136 5.55 -12.33 9.13
CA LEU A 136 4.34 -13.02 8.67
C LEU A 136 3.38 -12.10 7.91
N GLY A 137 3.23 -10.86 8.36
CA GLY A 137 2.26 -9.93 7.80
C GLY A 137 2.59 -9.47 6.38
N ILE A 138 3.87 -9.16 6.09
CA ILE A 138 4.31 -8.84 4.72
C ILE A 138 4.10 -10.03 3.79
N HIS A 139 4.39 -11.24 4.27
CA HIS A 139 4.14 -12.46 3.49
C HIS A 139 2.65 -12.64 3.20
N LEU A 140 1.79 -12.38 4.19
CA LEU A 140 0.35 -12.43 4.04
C LEU A 140 -0.14 -11.36 3.05
N ALA A 141 0.31 -10.12 3.17
CA ALA A 141 -0.01 -9.05 2.24
C ALA A 141 0.35 -9.43 0.79
N ARG A 142 1.55 -9.98 0.57
CA ARG A 142 1.96 -10.47 -0.77
C ARG A 142 1.11 -11.61 -1.32
N ARG A 143 0.53 -12.44 -0.47
CA ARG A 143 -0.36 -13.53 -0.89
C ARG A 143 -1.80 -13.08 -1.15
N MET A 144 -2.23 -12.02 -0.49
CA MET A 144 -3.59 -11.50 -0.59
C MET A 144 -3.76 -10.51 -1.74
N MET A 145 -2.67 -9.82 -2.11
CA MET A 145 -2.66 -8.88 -3.23
C MET A 145 -2.19 -9.57 -4.52
N ASP A 146 -2.62 -9.06 -5.67
CA ASP A 146 -2.20 -9.60 -6.97
C ASP A 146 -0.82 -9.08 -7.36
N GLU A 147 -0.47 -7.88 -6.90
CA GLU A 147 0.87 -7.31 -7.07
C GLU A 147 1.25 -6.44 -5.87
N VAL A 148 2.52 -6.50 -5.48
CA VAL A 148 3.12 -5.61 -4.48
C VAL A 148 4.49 -5.20 -4.98
N VAL A 149 4.70 -3.89 -5.16
CA VAL A 149 5.94 -3.33 -5.72
C VAL A 149 6.51 -2.27 -4.77
N TYR A 150 7.83 -2.28 -4.60
CA TYR A 150 8.55 -1.25 -3.86
C TYR A 150 9.47 -0.46 -4.78
N HIS A 151 9.46 0.85 -4.61
CA HIS A 151 10.43 1.76 -5.22
C HIS A 151 10.95 2.76 -4.18
N ARG A 152 12.19 3.20 -4.38
CA ARG A 152 12.71 4.39 -3.70
C ARG A 152 12.86 5.51 -4.71
N ARG A 153 12.19 6.64 -4.46
CA ARG A 153 12.22 7.82 -5.34
C ARG A 153 12.38 9.08 -4.49
N ALA A 154 13.32 9.96 -4.88
CA ALA A 154 13.55 11.25 -4.22
C ALA A 154 13.56 11.16 -2.69
N ASP A 155 14.31 10.20 -2.13
CA ASP A 155 14.44 9.91 -0.69
C ASP A 155 13.15 9.47 0.03
N ARG A 156 12.10 9.11 -0.71
CA ARG A 156 10.89 8.49 -0.18
C ARG A 156 10.80 7.02 -0.55
N ASN A 157 10.29 6.21 0.37
CA ASN A 157 9.85 4.85 0.06
C ASN A 157 8.46 4.93 -0.57
N VAL A 158 8.23 4.13 -1.60
CA VAL A 158 6.92 4.00 -2.26
C VAL A 158 6.60 2.53 -2.39
N VAL A 159 5.52 2.09 -1.76
CA VAL A 159 4.98 0.73 -1.90
C VAL A 159 3.63 0.82 -2.60
N THR A 160 3.48 0.10 -3.69
CA THR A 160 2.23 0.02 -4.43
C THR A 160 1.64 -1.38 -4.33
N LEU A 161 0.37 -1.47 -3.98
CA LEU A 161 -0.42 -2.68 -3.89
C LEU A 161 -1.49 -2.65 -4.98
N THR A 162 -1.67 -3.74 -5.68
CA THR A 162 -2.75 -3.89 -6.66
C THR A 162 -3.63 -5.09 -6.30
N LYS A 163 -4.94 -4.89 -6.31
CA LYS A 163 -5.94 -5.93 -6.18
C LYS A 163 -6.96 -5.82 -7.29
N ARG A 164 -7.06 -6.85 -8.13
CA ARG A 164 -8.03 -6.91 -9.24
C ARG A 164 -9.43 -7.14 -8.70
N LEU A 165 -10.39 -6.50 -9.34
CA LEU A 165 -11.81 -6.78 -9.15
C LEU A 165 -12.21 -8.01 -9.98
N PRO A 166 -13.26 -8.75 -9.55
CA PRO A 166 -13.75 -9.91 -10.28
C PRO A 166 -14.38 -9.56 -11.63
#